data_b77fd7942e8a22e0235ca2f8c8aaf329
#
_entry.id   b77fd7942e8a22e0235ca2f8c8aaf329
#
_cell.length_a   1.000
_cell.length_b   1.000
_cell.length_c   1.000
_cell.angle_alpha   90.00
_cell.angle_beta   90.00
_cell.angle_gamma   90.00
#
_symmetry.space_group_name_H-M   'P 1'
#
loop_
_entity.id
_entity.type
_entity.pdbx_description
1 polymer ?
#
loop_
_entity_poly.entity_id
_entity_poly.type
_entity_poly.pdbx_seq_one_letter_code
_entity_poly.pdbx_strand_id
1 'polypeptide(L)'
;MKLQDILGTEQRYDVKVITSDQDLARQIQVILINLTLLDPPSDGSFGQKSTAALHRFQTLMECEEPGFLGAKTAKKLIETKREQLPTDVPVLKITQETILKLRPVASSQLSEAEKKGIKAGQEFKLLAYEPLRGHIRVAFRENEFGEQSIWYVFEQHAEIYQGKNLVYPKPRPKSIKLANFPYKSQLDNFYNPTGSCNVTSIAMCLQYLGIPRRTSDGQFEDELYEYALKQGYSRWSPYDLAKIVKDYGAKDFFSDRATLEELQDWLAEGKPAVLHGYFTAFGHVMPVVGYDEKNLLVHDPYGEWFPSGYRTDLNGAYLPYSYNLIRRVCMPDGDFWVHFIST
;
A
#
# COMPACT_ATOMS: atom_id res chain seq x y z
N MET A 1 -20.70 28.94 -9.07
CA MET A 1 -19.90 29.04 -10.33
C MET A 1 -20.37 27.96 -11.31
N LYS A 2 -20.36 28.24 -12.62
CA LYS A 2 -20.66 27.21 -13.61
C LYS A 2 -19.38 26.57 -14.14
N LEU A 3 -19.44 25.27 -14.47
CA LEU A 3 -18.28 24.56 -15.03
C LEU A 3 -17.78 25.21 -16.35
N GLN A 4 -18.68 25.80 -17.12
CA GLN A 4 -18.37 26.56 -18.35
C GLN A 4 -17.53 27.81 -18.07
N ASP A 5 -17.64 28.42 -16.90
CA ASP A 5 -16.91 29.65 -16.56
C ASP A 5 -15.39 29.37 -16.39
N ILE A 6 -15.02 28.10 -16.26
CA ILE A 6 -13.62 27.65 -16.13
C ILE A 6 -12.92 27.53 -17.47
N LEU A 7 -13.70 27.44 -18.58
CA LEU A 7 -13.14 27.29 -19.91
C LEU A 7 -12.34 28.54 -20.31
N GLY A 8 -11.13 28.31 -20.81
CA GLY A 8 -10.25 29.40 -21.26
C GLY A 8 -9.56 30.17 -20.12
N THR A 9 -9.70 29.76 -18.88
CA THR A 9 -8.96 30.33 -17.74
C THR A 9 -7.69 29.53 -17.46
N GLU A 10 -6.70 30.20 -16.86
CA GLU A 10 -5.50 29.51 -16.29
C GLU A 10 -5.66 29.16 -14.81
N GLN A 11 -6.86 29.40 -14.25
CA GLN A 11 -7.12 29.16 -12.84
C GLN A 11 -7.18 27.66 -12.52
N ARG A 12 -6.70 27.33 -11.34
CA ARG A 12 -6.70 25.95 -10.78
C ARG A 12 -7.61 25.93 -9.56
N TYR A 13 -8.58 25.04 -9.59
CA TYR A 13 -9.54 24.87 -8.49
C TYR A 13 -9.23 23.56 -7.77
N ASP A 14 -8.66 23.65 -6.59
CA ASP A 14 -8.42 22.49 -5.76
C ASP A 14 -9.73 21.93 -5.16
N VAL A 15 -9.66 20.76 -4.54
CA VAL A 15 -10.82 20.08 -3.95
C VAL A 15 -11.53 20.96 -2.91
N LYS A 16 -10.80 21.82 -2.17
CA LYS A 16 -11.39 22.70 -1.15
C LYS A 16 -12.27 23.76 -1.79
N VAL A 17 -11.83 24.31 -2.91
CA VAL A 17 -12.62 25.30 -3.66
C VAL A 17 -13.88 24.65 -4.24
N ILE A 18 -13.77 23.46 -4.83
CA ILE A 18 -14.93 22.72 -5.34
C ILE A 18 -15.90 22.39 -4.20
N THR A 19 -15.40 21.97 -3.05
CA THR A 19 -16.22 21.66 -1.87
C THR A 19 -16.98 22.88 -1.32
N SER A 20 -16.41 24.06 -1.45
CA SER A 20 -17.04 25.31 -1.00
C SER A 20 -18.10 25.86 -1.97
N ASP A 21 -18.14 25.39 -3.22
CA ASP A 21 -19.11 25.78 -4.24
C ASP A 21 -20.05 24.61 -4.56
N GLN A 22 -21.16 24.51 -3.83
CA GLN A 22 -22.12 23.41 -3.98
C GLN A 22 -22.71 23.29 -5.41
N ASP A 23 -22.87 24.41 -6.13
CA ASP A 23 -23.41 24.39 -7.51
C ASP A 23 -22.40 23.80 -8.48
N LEU A 24 -21.13 24.17 -8.37
CA LEU A 24 -20.05 23.57 -9.15
C LEU A 24 -19.88 22.09 -8.81
N ALA A 25 -19.86 21.75 -7.52
CA ALA A 25 -19.77 20.38 -7.04
C ALA A 25 -20.88 19.50 -7.63
N ARG A 26 -22.14 19.99 -7.58
CA ARG A 26 -23.30 19.27 -8.13
C ARG A 26 -23.21 19.08 -9.64
N GLN A 27 -22.77 20.11 -10.39
CA GLN A 27 -22.57 19.99 -11.85
C GLN A 27 -21.55 18.88 -12.18
N ILE A 28 -20.42 18.84 -11.49
CA ILE A 28 -19.39 17.81 -11.68
C ILE A 28 -19.95 16.44 -11.30
N GLN A 29 -20.64 16.31 -10.16
CA GLN A 29 -21.26 15.05 -9.72
C GLN A 29 -22.25 14.52 -10.76
N VAL A 30 -23.16 15.36 -11.29
CA VAL A 30 -24.12 14.96 -12.33
C VAL A 30 -23.40 14.38 -13.55
N ILE A 31 -22.35 15.03 -14.03
CA ILE A 31 -21.59 14.54 -15.18
C ILE A 31 -20.92 13.20 -14.84
N LEU A 32 -20.26 13.10 -13.70
CA LEU A 32 -19.58 11.86 -13.28
C LEU A 32 -20.55 10.70 -13.07
N ILE A 33 -21.78 10.96 -12.59
CA ILE A 33 -22.84 9.97 -12.47
C ILE A 33 -23.30 9.51 -13.87
N ASN A 34 -23.54 10.44 -14.81
CA ASN A 34 -23.91 10.11 -16.17
C ASN A 34 -22.82 9.30 -16.91
N LEU A 35 -21.55 9.50 -16.54
CA LEU A 35 -20.42 8.72 -17.04
C LEU A 35 -20.20 7.41 -16.25
N THR A 36 -21.03 7.09 -15.26
CA THR A 36 -20.92 5.92 -14.37
C THR A 36 -19.62 5.87 -13.54
N LEU A 37 -19.00 7.01 -13.34
CA LEU A 37 -17.78 7.15 -12.51
C LEU A 37 -18.07 7.50 -11.05
N LEU A 38 -19.31 7.89 -10.74
CA LEU A 38 -19.82 8.22 -9.41
C LEU A 38 -21.23 7.67 -9.25
N ASP A 39 -21.55 7.11 -8.09
CA ASP A 39 -22.91 6.71 -7.76
C ASP A 39 -23.74 7.89 -7.23
N PRO A 40 -25.06 7.93 -7.49
CA PRO A 40 -25.97 8.92 -6.91
C PRO A 40 -25.89 8.97 -5.37
N PRO A 41 -26.30 10.09 -4.73
CA PRO A 41 -26.91 11.27 -5.34
C PRO A 41 -25.88 12.36 -5.71
N SER A 42 -26.30 13.33 -6.55
CA SER A 42 -25.58 14.60 -6.78
C SER A 42 -26.03 15.64 -5.76
N ASP A 43 -25.51 15.53 -4.54
CA ASP A 43 -25.92 16.33 -3.38
C ASP A 43 -25.21 17.68 -3.25
N GLY A 44 -24.18 17.93 -4.07
CA GLY A 44 -23.32 19.10 -3.98
C GLY A 44 -22.27 19.01 -2.86
N SER A 45 -22.19 17.86 -2.14
CA SER A 45 -21.17 17.59 -1.14
C SER A 45 -19.97 16.90 -1.80
N PHE A 46 -18.89 17.64 -2.06
CA PHE A 46 -17.74 17.12 -2.80
C PHE A 46 -16.73 16.44 -1.86
N GLY A 47 -17.10 15.28 -1.32
CA GLY A 47 -16.28 14.47 -0.42
C GLY A 47 -15.33 13.52 -1.14
N GLN A 48 -14.79 12.54 -0.39
CA GLN A 48 -13.80 11.57 -0.89
C GLN A 48 -14.27 10.80 -2.14
N LYS A 49 -15.54 10.38 -2.19
CA LYS A 49 -16.10 9.66 -3.34
C LYS A 49 -16.09 10.50 -4.61
N SER A 50 -16.54 11.76 -4.52
CA SER A 50 -16.56 12.70 -5.66
C SER A 50 -15.16 13.06 -6.12
N THR A 51 -14.23 13.29 -5.18
CA THR A 51 -12.82 13.54 -5.47
C THR A 51 -12.18 12.36 -6.20
N ALA A 52 -12.37 11.14 -5.71
CA ALA A 52 -11.85 9.94 -6.36
C ALA A 52 -12.46 9.72 -7.75
N ALA A 53 -13.75 10.05 -7.94
CA ALA A 53 -14.40 9.95 -9.24
C ALA A 53 -13.85 10.99 -10.26
N LEU A 54 -13.59 12.22 -9.80
CA LEU A 54 -12.95 13.24 -10.63
C LEU A 54 -11.53 12.83 -11.05
N HIS A 55 -10.73 12.32 -10.13
CA HIS A 55 -9.38 11.82 -10.44
C HIS A 55 -9.42 10.66 -11.45
N ARG A 56 -10.37 9.72 -11.30
CA ARG A 56 -10.56 8.64 -12.29
C ARG A 56 -10.88 9.18 -13.67
N PHE A 57 -11.79 10.15 -13.74
CA PHE A 57 -12.12 10.82 -15.02
C PHE A 57 -10.88 11.48 -15.63
N GLN A 58 -10.12 12.22 -14.83
CA GLN A 58 -8.90 12.91 -15.29
C GLN A 58 -7.87 11.92 -15.85
N THR A 59 -7.70 10.77 -15.20
CA THR A 59 -6.80 9.70 -15.66
C THR A 59 -7.30 9.06 -16.94
N LEU A 60 -8.58 8.64 -17.00
CA LEU A 60 -9.18 8.01 -18.18
C LEU A 60 -9.15 8.89 -19.42
N MET A 61 -9.33 10.19 -19.22
CA MET A 61 -9.39 11.18 -20.28
C MET A 61 -8.06 11.91 -20.51
N GLU A 62 -7.00 11.53 -19.80
CA GLU A 62 -5.66 12.14 -19.93
C GLU A 62 -5.72 13.68 -19.84
N CYS A 63 -6.34 14.19 -18.76
CA CYS A 63 -6.57 15.64 -18.63
C CYS A 63 -5.30 16.44 -18.34
N GLU A 64 -4.21 15.80 -17.89
CA GLU A 64 -2.93 16.43 -17.49
C GLU A 64 -3.07 17.49 -16.37
N GLU A 65 -4.09 17.39 -15.55
CA GLU A 65 -4.40 18.29 -14.44
C GLU A 65 -4.56 17.49 -13.11
N PRO A 66 -3.51 16.80 -12.64
CA PRO A 66 -3.63 15.94 -11.46
C PRO A 66 -3.90 16.76 -10.20
N GLY A 67 -4.98 16.42 -9.48
CA GLY A 67 -5.28 16.99 -8.17
C GLY A 67 -6.00 18.34 -8.17
N PHE A 68 -6.32 18.91 -9.34
CA PHE A 68 -7.10 20.15 -9.45
C PHE A 68 -8.04 20.11 -10.66
N LEU A 69 -9.08 20.92 -10.62
CA LEU A 69 -9.96 21.18 -11.76
C LEU A 69 -9.47 22.43 -12.50
N GLY A 70 -9.04 22.26 -13.74
CA GLY A 70 -8.66 23.35 -14.62
C GLY A 70 -9.46 23.34 -15.91
N ALA A 71 -9.08 24.19 -16.86
CA ALA A 71 -9.81 24.35 -18.13
C ALA A 71 -9.84 23.08 -18.99
N LYS A 72 -8.77 22.27 -18.98
CA LYS A 72 -8.71 21.00 -19.73
C LYS A 72 -9.71 19.98 -19.18
N THR A 73 -9.72 19.80 -17.84
CA THR A 73 -10.66 18.89 -17.18
C THR A 73 -12.10 19.38 -17.37
N ALA A 74 -12.37 20.67 -17.16
CA ALA A 74 -13.70 21.25 -17.34
C ALA A 74 -14.23 21.05 -18.78
N LYS A 75 -13.39 21.29 -19.79
CA LYS A 75 -13.73 21.05 -21.19
C LYS A 75 -14.10 19.59 -21.43
N LYS A 76 -13.23 18.65 -21.02
CA LYS A 76 -13.47 17.23 -21.19
C LYS A 76 -14.71 16.75 -20.43
N LEU A 77 -14.97 17.25 -19.21
CA LEU A 77 -16.21 16.95 -18.48
C LEU A 77 -17.46 17.35 -19.25
N ILE A 78 -17.48 18.54 -19.87
CA ILE A 78 -18.63 19.06 -20.60
C ILE A 78 -18.84 18.29 -21.92
N GLU A 79 -17.76 17.98 -22.64
CA GLU A 79 -17.80 17.42 -23.98
C GLU A 79 -17.92 15.90 -24.02
N THR A 80 -17.46 15.17 -22.98
CA THR A 80 -17.39 13.72 -23.00
C THR A 80 -18.76 13.07 -22.81
N LYS A 81 -19.10 12.20 -23.74
CA LYS A 81 -20.25 11.28 -23.62
C LYS A 81 -19.75 9.89 -23.16
N ARG A 82 -20.65 9.12 -22.57
CA ARG A 82 -20.32 7.77 -22.06
C ARG A 82 -19.70 6.85 -23.13
N GLU A 83 -20.18 6.95 -24.36
CA GLU A 83 -19.70 6.14 -25.49
C GLU A 83 -18.29 6.51 -25.93
N GLN A 84 -17.80 7.68 -25.53
CA GLN A 84 -16.46 8.17 -25.85
C GLN A 84 -15.42 7.79 -24.80
N LEU A 85 -15.84 7.16 -23.70
CA LEU A 85 -14.88 6.59 -22.74
C LEU A 85 -14.06 5.47 -23.41
N PRO A 86 -12.77 5.29 -23.02
CA PRO A 86 -11.89 4.30 -23.63
C PRO A 86 -12.53 2.91 -23.74
N THR A 87 -12.34 2.22 -24.86
CA THR A 87 -12.87 0.86 -25.11
C THR A 87 -11.92 -0.23 -24.64
N ASP A 88 -10.62 0.05 -24.66
CA ASP A 88 -9.61 -0.84 -24.06
C ASP A 88 -9.54 -0.59 -22.55
N VAL A 89 -10.49 -1.19 -21.84
CA VAL A 89 -10.68 -1.02 -20.40
C VAL A 89 -10.28 -2.29 -19.68
N PRO A 90 -9.87 -2.18 -18.39
CA PRO A 90 -9.61 -3.36 -17.58
C PRO A 90 -10.83 -4.28 -17.49
N VAL A 91 -10.59 -5.57 -17.41
CA VAL A 91 -11.61 -6.61 -17.23
C VAL A 91 -11.40 -7.28 -15.87
N LEU A 92 -12.42 -7.20 -15.01
CA LEU A 92 -12.51 -7.99 -13.79
C LEU A 92 -12.93 -9.41 -14.14
N LYS A 93 -12.14 -10.39 -13.74
CA LYS A 93 -12.45 -11.81 -13.82
C LYS A 93 -12.63 -12.38 -12.42
N ILE A 94 -13.75 -13.02 -12.19
CA ILE A 94 -14.05 -13.69 -10.92
C ILE A 94 -13.45 -15.10 -10.95
N THR A 95 -12.51 -15.39 -10.07
CA THR A 95 -11.79 -16.67 -9.99
C THR A 95 -12.48 -17.68 -9.09
N GLN A 96 -13.24 -17.20 -8.09
CA GLN A 96 -13.99 -18.00 -7.14
C GLN A 96 -15.36 -17.35 -6.90
N GLU A 97 -16.38 -18.14 -6.57
CA GLU A 97 -17.68 -17.60 -6.18
C GLU A 97 -17.52 -16.58 -5.03
N THR A 98 -18.12 -15.42 -5.18
CA THR A 98 -17.90 -14.29 -4.28
C THR A 98 -19.14 -13.40 -4.17
N ILE A 99 -19.05 -12.39 -3.33
CA ILE A 99 -20.10 -11.39 -3.12
C ILE A 99 -19.53 -10.01 -3.45
N LEU A 100 -20.13 -9.32 -4.41
CA LEU A 100 -19.96 -7.89 -4.57
C LEU A 100 -20.66 -7.16 -3.45
N LYS A 101 -20.09 -6.08 -2.96
CA LYS A 101 -20.54 -5.35 -1.77
C LYS A 101 -20.54 -3.84 -2.03
N LEU A 102 -21.44 -3.11 -1.42
CA LEU A 102 -21.44 -1.64 -1.47
C LEU A 102 -20.45 -1.01 -0.46
N ARG A 103 -19.93 -1.81 0.49
CA ARG A 103 -18.93 -1.38 1.48
C ARG A 103 -17.88 -2.48 1.71
N PRO A 104 -16.61 -2.16 1.97
CA PRO A 104 -15.53 -3.13 2.16
C PRO A 104 -15.53 -3.72 3.58
N VAL A 105 -16.63 -4.38 3.96
CA VAL A 105 -16.83 -5.03 5.27
C VAL A 105 -17.22 -6.49 5.09
N ALA A 106 -17.27 -7.25 6.18
CA ALA A 106 -17.76 -8.64 6.14
C ALA A 106 -19.21 -8.69 5.59
N SER A 107 -19.53 -9.67 4.74
CA SER A 107 -20.86 -9.79 4.11
C SER A 107 -21.99 -9.96 5.11
N SER A 108 -21.70 -10.48 6.31
CA SER A 108 -22.64 -10.59 7.42
C SER A 108 -23.08 -9.24 8.02
N GLN A 109 -22.33 -8.17 7.75
CA GLN A 109 -22.62 -6.80 8.21
C GLN A 109 -23.39 -5.97 7.17
N LEU A 110 -23.82 -6.60 6.07
CA LEU A 110 -24.52 -5.99 4.96
C LEU A 110 -25.93 -6.52 4.85
N SER A 111 -26.88 -5.65 4.50
CA SER A 111 -28.23 -6.04 4.08
C SER A 111 -28.20 -6.75 2.72
N GLU A 112 -29.28 -7.43 2.35
CA GLU A 112 -29.38 -8.11 1.05
C GLU A 112 -29.30 -7.11 -0.12
N ALA A 113 -29.78 -5.88 0.06
CA ALA A 113 -29.69 -4.82 -0.96
C ALA A 113 -28.26 -4.29 -1.18
N GLU A 114 -27.36 -4.46 -0.20
CA GLU A 114 -25.97 -4.00 -0.28
C GLU A 114 -25.00 -5.06 -0.82
N LYS A 115 -25.51 -6.21 -1.24
CA LYS A 115 -24.67 -7.32 -1.69
C LYS A 115 -25.26 -8.07 -2.88
N LYS A 116 -24.39 -8.65 -3.72
CA LYS A 116 -24.76 -9.43 -4.89
C LYS A 116 -23.83 -10.62 -5.04
N GLY A 117 -24.38 -11.83 -5.07
CA GLY A 117 -23.62 -13.05 -5.35
C GLY A 117 -23.17 -13.11 -6.81
N ILE A 118 -21.92 -13.46 -7.04
CA ILE A 118 -21.30 -13.58 -8.36
C ILE A 118 -20.57 -14.92 -8.46
N LYS A 119 -20.79 -15.64 -9.57
CA LYS A 119 -20.20 -16.96 -9.82
C LYS A 119 -18.78 -16.84 -10.37
N ALA A 120 -17.95 -17.84 -10.09
CA ALA A 120 -16.65 -17.99 -10.72
C ALA A 120 -16.77 -18.03 -12.26
N GLY A 121 -15.77 -17.47 -12.94
CA GLY A 121 -15.70 -17.41 -14.40
C GLY A 121 -16.44 -16.24 -15.04
N GLN A 122 -17.20 -15.44 -14.29
CA GLN A 122 -17.80 -14.22 -14.84
C GLN A 122 -16.76 -13.14 -15.05
N GLU A 123 -16.95 -12.35 -16.12
CA GLU A 123 -16.05 -11.26 -16.49
C GLU A 123 -16.85 -9.98 -16.69
N PHE A 124 -16.30 -8.84 -16.23
CA PHE A 124 -16.93 -7.53 -16.27
C PHE A 124 -15.95 -6.46 -16.71
N LYS A 125 -16.36 -5.63 -17.66
CA LYS A 125 -15.56 -4.45 -18.05
C LYS A 125 -15.61 -3.38 -17.00
N LEU A 126 -14.44 -2.85 -16.64
CA LEU A 126 -14.30 -1.79 -15.65
C LEU A 126 -13.98 -0.45 -16.32
N LEU A 127 -14.46 0.64 -15.74
CA LEU A 127 -13.96 1.98 -16.00
C LEU A 127 -12.73 2.29 -15.16
N ALA A 128 -12.69 1.75 -13.94
CA ALA A 128 -11.58 1.90 -13.03
C ALA A 128 -11.60 0.83 -11.94
N TYR A 129 -10.46 0.62 -11.30
CA TYR A 129 -10.35 -0.18 -10.08
C TYR A 129 -9.34 0.45 -9.13
N GLU A 130 -9.47 0.14 -7.86
CA GLU A 130 -8.59 0.61 -6.78
C GLU A 130 -8.41 -0.52 -5.76
N PRO A 131 -7.20 -1.06 -5.61
CA PRO A 131 -6.91 -2.03 -4.56
C PRO A 131 -7.05 -1.38 -3.18
N LEU A 132 -7.75 -2.05 -2.30
CA LEU A 132 -7.90 -1.71 -0.89
C LEU A 132 -7.61 -2.96 -0.08
N ARG A 133 -7.16 -2.81 1.16
CA ARG A 133 -6.81 -3.97 1.99
C ARG A 133 -7.96 -4.97 2.07
N GLY A 134 -7.75 -6.18 1.55
CA GLY A 134 -8.72 -7.28 1.51
C GLY A 134 -9.82 -7.14 0.44
N HIS A 135 -9.89 -6.03 -0.28
CA HIS A 135 -10.89 -5.79 -1.32
C HIS A 135 -10.33 -5.02 -2.51
N ILE A 136 -11.00 -5.14 -3.64
CA ILE A 136 -10.80 -4.26 -4.79
C ILE A 136 -12.08 -3.45 -4.95
N ARG A 137 -11.98 -2.13 -4.95
CA ARG A 137 -13.06 -1.24 -5.36
C ARG A 137 -13.08 -1.19 -6.88
N VAL A 138 -14.21 -1.50 -7.48
CA VAL A 138 -14.39 -1.57 -8.93
C VAL A 138 -15.50 -0.63 -9.38
N ALA A 139 -15.30 0.05 -10.49
CA ALA A 139 -16.33 0.82 -11.19
C ALA A 139 -16.66 0.09 -12.50
N PHE A 140 -17.84 -0.49 -12.59
CA PHE A 140 -18.28 -1.19 -13.78
C PHE A 140 -18.58 -0.22 -14.93
N ARG A 141 -18.23 -0.63 -16.15
CA ARG A 141 -18.52 0.16 -17.36
C ARG A 141 -20.00 0.14 -17.71
N GLU A 142 -20.64 -1.00 -17.52
CA GLU A 142 -22.04 -1.20 -17.85
C GLU A 142 -22.88 -1.28 -16.55
N ASN A 143 -24.17 -0.95 -16.65
CA ASN A 143 -25.05 -1.00 -15.48
C ASN A 143 -25.51 -2.44 -15.21
N GLU A 144 -24.55 -3.32 -14.91
CA GLU A 144 -24.79 -4.75 -14.65
C GLU A 144 -25.67 -4.99 -13.42
N PHE A 145 -25.66 -4.06 -12.48
CA PHE A 145 -26.29 -4.22 -11.15
C PHE A 145 -27.23 -3.06 -10.80
N GLY A 146 -27.92 -2.50 -11.82
CA GLY A 146 -28.87 -1.40 -11.66
C GLY A 146 -28.16 -0.03 -11.63
N GLU A 147 -28.61 0.87 -10.75
CA GLU A 147 -28.07 2.24 -10.66
C GLU A 147 -26.69 2.30 -10.00
N GLN A 148 -26.27 1.25 -9.32
CA GLN A 148 -24.98 1.18 -8.62
C GLN A 148 -23.92 0.64 -9.55
N SER A 149 -22.93 1.45 -9.90
CA SER A 149 -21.79 1.06 -10.74
C SER A 149 -20.52 0.81 -9.96
N ILE A 150 -20.45 1.21 -8.68
CA ILE A 150 -19.28 1.06 -7.83
C ILE A 150 -19.53 0.00 -6.76
N TRP A 151 -18.67 -1.02 -6.77
CA TRP A 151 -18.76 -2.15 -5.88
C TRP A 151 -17.39 -2.51 -5.29
N TYR A 152 -17.38 -3.37 -4.27
CA TYR A 152 -16.19 -3.96 -3.67
C TYR A 152 -16.24 -5.47 -3.85
N VAL A 153 -15.18 -6.05 -4.38
CA VAL A 153 -14.98 -7.50 -4.49
C VAL A 153 -13.84 -7.93 -3.56
N PHE A 154 -13.92 -9.13 -2.99
CA PHE A 154 -12.84 -9.68 -2.18
C PHE A 154 -11.64 -9.98 -3.08
N GLU A 155 -10.47 -9.43 -2.74
CA GLU A 155 -9.30 -9.44 -3.64
C GLU A 155 -8.80 -10.83 -4.02
N GLN A 156 -8.90 -11.83 -3.11
CA GLN A 156 -8.46 -13.19 -3.38
C GLN A 156 -9.37 -13.95 -4.36
N HIS A 157 -10.57 -13.44 -4.66
CA HIS A 157 -11.53 -14.06 -5.56
C HIS A 157 -11.60 -13.38 -6.92
N ALA A 158 -10.66 -12.48 -7.22
CA ALA A 158 -10.73 -11.66 -8.42
C ALA A 158 -9.36 -11.38 -9.03
N GLU A 159 -9.34 -11.31 -10.34
CA GLU A 159 -8.19 -10.88 -11.15
C GLU A 159 -8.63 -9.75 -12.07
N ILE A 160 -7.74 -8.82 -12.39
CA ILE A 160 -7.99 -7.75 -13.36
C ILE A 160 -6.98 -7.85 -14.49
N TYR A 161 -7.48 -7.82 -15.71
CA TYR A 161 -6.70 -7.90 -16.92
C TYR A 161 -6.82 -6.62 -17.73
N GLN A 162 -5.71 -6.17 -18.36
CA GLN A 162 -5.69 -5.19 -19.43
C GLN A 162 -5.34 -5.95 -20.73
N GLY A 163 -6.31 -6.12 -21.60
CA GLY A 163 -6.17 -7.03 -22.73
C GLY A 163 -5.87 -8.46 -22.25
N LYS A 164 -4.69 -9.00 -22.60
CA LYS A 164 -4.23 -10.33 -22.15
C LYS A 164 -3.32 -10.30 -20.92
N ASN A 165 -2.97 -9.11 -20.43
CA ASN A 165 -2.02 -8.95 -19.35
C ASN A 165 -2.77 -8.89 -18.01
N LEU A 166 -2.36 -9.74 -17.06
CA LEU A 166 -2.78 -9.65 -15.67
C LEU A 166 -2.19 -8.39 -15.06
N VAL A 167 -3.04 -7.46 -14.59
CA VAL A 167 -2.61 -6.20 -13.95
C VAL A 167 -2.93 -6.17 -12.45
N TYR A 168 -3.85 -7.02 -11.98
CA TYR A 168 -4.10 -7.21 -10.56
C TYR A 168 -4.61 -8.64 -10.26
N PRO A 169 -4.11 -9.35 -9.21
CA PRO A 169 -2.96 -8.90 -8.42
C PRO A 169 -1.75 -8.66 -9.31
N LYS A 170 -0.92 -7.66 -8.96
CA LYS A 170 0.29 -7.38 -9.71
C LYS A 170 1.16 -8.66 -9.74
N PRO A 171 1.56 -9.17 -10.92
CA PRO A 171 2.38 -10.37 -11.00
C PRO A 171 3.64 -10.19 -10.14
N ARG A 172 3.77 -11.04 -9.14
CA ARG A 172 4.89 -10.98 -8.21
C ARG A 172 6.04 -11.81 -8.77
N PRO A 173 7.27 -11.29 -8.81
CA PRO A 173 8.44 -12.11 -9.14
C PRO A 173 8.53 -13.31 -8.20
N LYS A 174 8.97 -14.47 -8.70
CA LYS A 174 9.17 -15.68 -7.88
C LYS A 174 10.24 -15.51 -6.82
N SER A 175 11.18 -14.60 -7.06
CA SER A 175 12.23 -14.25 -6.12
C SER A 175 12.66 -12.81 -6.30
N ILE A 176 13.04 -12.17 -5.19
CA ILE A 176 13.63 -10.84 -5.12
C ILE A 176 14.80 -10.88 -4.15
N LYS A 177 15.85 -10.15 -4.50
CA LYS A 177 16.96 -9.84 -3.61
C LYS A 177 17.29 -8.36 -3.77
N LEU A 178 17.15 -7.59 -2.71
CA LEU A 178 17.55 -6.17 -2.70
C LEU A 178 19.07 -6.12 -2.82
N ALA A 179 19.55 -5.68 -3.98
CA ALA A 179 20.97 -5.67 -4.27
C ALA A 179 21.71 -4.60 -3.45
N ASN A 180 22.94 -4.89 -3.06
CA ASN A 180 23.81 -3.95 -2.31
C ASN A 180 23.19 -3.47 -1.00
N PHE A 181 22.30 -4.25 -0.39
CA PHE A 181 21.76 -3.91 0.91
C PHE A 181 22.88 -4.00 1.96
N PRO A 182 23.12 -2.92 2.74
CA PRO A 182 24.22 -2.93 3.71
C PRO A 182 23.94 -3.91 4.84
N TYR A 183 24.93 -4.71 5.20
CA TYR A 183 24.88 -5.54 6.39
C TYR A 183 25.61 -4.88 7.54
N LYS A 184 25.03 -4.94 8.74
CA LYS A 184 25.63 -4.48 10.00
C LYS A 184 25.40 -5.53 11.06
N SER A 185 26.46 -5.82 11.84
CA SER A 185 26.34 -6.63 13.03
C SER A 185 25.97 -5.73 14.21
N GLN A 186 25.08 -6.20 15.09
CA GLN A 186 24.83 -5.50 16.35
C GLN A 186 25.95 -5.73 17.38
N LEU A 187 26.78 -6.74 17.16
CA LEU A 187 27.78 -7.17 18.12
C LEU A 187 28.99 -6.21 18.24
N ASP A 188 29.19 -5.38 17.25
CA ASP A 188 30.23 -4.34 17.27
C ASP A 188 29.67 -2.95 17.62
N ASN A 189 28.39 -2.83 17.98
CA ASN A 189 27.80 -1.60 18.48
C ASN A 189 28.42 -1.18 19.80
N PHE A 190 28.68 0.10 19.94
CA PHE A 190 29.17 0.66 21.19
C PHE A 190 28.12 0.54 22.31
N TYR A 191 26.84 0.76 21.96
CA TYR A 191 25.73 0.66 22.91
C TYR A 191 25.03 -0.69 22.82
N ASN A 192 24.99 -1.43 23.93
CA ASN A 192 24.20 -2.64 24.13
C ASN A 192 24.30 -3.66 22.97
N PRO A 193 25.49 -4.22 22.68
CA PRO A 193 25.72 -5.13 21.55
C PRO A 193 24.77 -6.33 21.49
N THR A 194 24.30 -6.81 22.64
CA THR A 194 23.42 -7.97 22.72
C THR A 194 21.92 -7.62 22.66
N GLY A 195 21.55 -6.33 22.63
CA GLY A 195 20.17 -5.88 22.69
C GLY A 195 19.83 -4.71 21.74
N SER A 196 20.66 -4.45 20.71
CA SER A 196 20.45 -3.35 19.77
C SER A 196 20.06 -3.79 18.35
N CYS A 197 19.54 -5.02 18.20
CA CYS A 197 19.02 -5.53 16.92
C CYS A 197 18.06 -4.56 16.21
N ASN A 198 17.23 -3.87 16.98
CA ASN A 198 16.24 -2.90 16.49
C ASN A 198 16.88 -1.71 15.76
N VAL A 199 17.74 -0.92 16.42
CA VAL A 199 18.40 0.24 15.79
C VAL A 199 19.38 -0.18 14.71
N THR A 200 20.04 -1.35 14.84
CA THR A 200 20.90 -1.91 13.81
C THR A 200 20.10 -2.24 12.54
N SER A 201 18.94 -2.83 12.69
CA SER A 201 18.03 -3.14 11.58
C SER A 201 17.51 -1.87 10.89
N ILE A 202 17.10 -0.88 11.66
CA ILE A 202 16.69 0.43 11.12
C ILE A 202 17.85 1.13 10.40
N ALA A 203 19.06 1.12 10.97
CA ALA A 203 20.24 1.72 10.34
C ALA A 203 20.56 1.10 8.96
N MET A 204 20.45 -0.22 8.83
CA MET A 204 20.62 -0.92 7.55
C MET A 204 19.56 -0.46 6.53
N CYS A 205 18.30 -0.33 6.92
CA CYS A 205 17.23 0.12 6.03
C CYS A 205 17.42 1.58 5.61
N LEU A 206 17.70 2.48 6.54
CA LEU A 206 17.91 3.90 6.25
C LEU A 206 19.12 4.10 5.33
N GLN A 207 20.22 3.38 5.58
CA GLN A 207 21.40 3.44 4.73
C GLN A 207 21.11 2.93 3.31
N TYR A 208 20.35 1.84 3.17
CA TYR A 208 19.92 1.33 1.87
C TYR A 208 19.09 2.36 1.08
N LEU A 209 18.22 3.09 1.78
CA LEU A 209 17.38 4.14 1.19
C LEU A 209 18.12 5.45 0.92
N GLY A 210 19.44 5.51 1.20
CA GLY A 210 20.24 6.70 0.99
C GLY A 210 20.00 7.81 2.02
N ILE A 211 19.37 7.49 3.16
CA ILE A 211 19.15 8.46 4.25
C ILE A 211 20.49 8.68 4.97
N PRO A 212 20.96 9.93 5.02
CA PRO A 212 22.27 10.22 5.61
C PRO A 212 22.22 10.17 7.14
N ARG A 213 23.35 9.85 7.72
CA ARG A 213 23.65 10.06 9.13
C ARG A 213 23.63 11.56 9.45
N ARG A 214 23.34 11.91 10.68
CA ARG A 214 23.39 13.29 11.18
C ARG A 214 24.75 13.65 11.79
N THR A 215 25.52 12.63 12.21
CA THR A 215 26.87 12.79 12.76
C THR A 215 27.89 12.09 11.89
N SER A 216 29.15 12.52 11.93
CA SER A 216 30.29 11.88 11.25
C SER A 216 30.93 10.78 12.11
N ASP A 217 30.73 10.81 13.41
CA ASP A 217 31.44 9.97 14.37
C ASP A 217 30.67 8.68 14.68
N GLY A 218 31.38 7.61 14.97
CA GLY A 218 30.84 6.32 15.36
C GLY A 218 30.07 5.60 14.24
N GLN A 219 29.16 4.71 14.61
CA GLN A 219 28.33 3.93 13.71
C GLN A 219 26.91 4.52 13.60
N PHE A 220 26.18 4.22 12.52
CA PHE A 220 24.84 4.76 12.32
C PHE A 220 23.84 4.20 13.36
N GLU A 221 23.96 2.94 13.66
CA GLU A 221 23.16 2.25 14.69
C GLU A 221 23.36 2.83 16.08
N ASP A 222 24.58 3.25 16.44
CA ASP A 222 24.88 3.92 17.70
C ASP A 222 24.32 5.34 17.74
N GLU A 223 24.37 6.06 16.62
CA GLU A 223 23.71 7.36 16.47
C GLU A 223 22.20 7.24 16.69
N LEU A 224 21.55 6.21 16.10
CA LEU A 224 20.11 5.96 16.29
C LEU A 224 19.79 5.57 17.73
N TYR A 225 20.69 4.83 18.39
CA TYR A 225 20.56 4.48 19.80
C TYR A 225 20.57 5.72 20.69
N GLU A 226 21.58 6.58 20.52
CA GLU A 226 21.66 7.86 21.25
C GLU A 226 20.45 8.75 20.96
N TYR A 227 20.03 8.81 19.69
CA TYR A 227 18.87 9.59 19.30
C TYR A 227 17.61 9.12 20.05
N ALA A 228 17.37 7.81 20.11
CA ALA A 228 16.26 7.25 20.86
C ALA A 228 16.30 7.66 22.34
N LEU A 229 17.46 7.58 22.98
CA LEU A 229 17.64 8.02 24.37
C LEU A 229 17.34 9.51 24.57
N LYS A 230 17.85 10.38 23.68
CA LYS A 230 17.63 11.82 23.74
C LYS A 230 16.17 12.23 23.57
N GLN A 231 15.42 11.48 22.72
CA GLN A 231 13.99 11.71 22.50
C GLN A 231 13.08 11.04 23.53
N GLY A 232 13.61 10.21 24.41
CA GLY A 232 12.83 9.40 25.35
C GLY A 232 12.05 8.28 24.65
N TYR A 233 12.51 7.83 23.47
CA TYR A 233 11.88 6.74 22.72
C TYR A 233 12.35 5.38 23.25
N SER A 234 11.40 4.47 23.41
CA SER A 234 11.69 3.09 23.75
C SER A 234 12.06 2.29 22.51
N ARG A 235 13.28 1.76 22.45
CA ARG A 235 13.71 0.87 21.37
C ARG A 235 12.96 -0.48 21.34
N TRP A 236 12.23 -0.81 22.41
CA TRP A 236 11.35 -1.97 22.51
C TRP A 236 9.95 -1.72 21.97
N SER A 237 9.59 -0.46 21.75
CA SER A 237 8.30 -0.07 21.18
C SER A 237 8.41 0.00 19.66
N PRO A 238 7.65 -0.79 18.89
CA PRO A 238 7.66 -0.68 17.43
C PRO A 238 7.16 0.70 16.96
N TYR A 239 6.24 1.31 17.70
CA TYR A 239 5.75 2.66 17.39
C TYR A 239 6.84 3.72 17.55
N ASP A 240 7.73 3.57 18.54
CA ASP A 240 8.84 4.50 18.74
C ASP A 240 9.97 4.25 17.73
N LEU A 241 10.20 3.00 17.31
CA LEU A 241 11.08 2.69 16.19
C LEU A 241 10.59 3.36 14.90
N ALA A 242 9.28 3.32 14.63
CA ALA A 242 8.69 4.01 13.49
C ALA A 242 8.83 5.55 13.57
N LYS A 243 8.82 6.14 14.78
CA LYS A 243 9.13 7.56 14.95
C LYS A 243 10.58 7.87 14.59
N ILE A 244 11.55 7.05 15.03
CA ILE A 244 12.96 7.23 14.67
C ILE A 244 13.12 7.26 13.15
N VAL A 245 12.51 6.32 12.43
CA VAL A 245 12.55 6.27 10.96
C VAL A 245 12.01 7.56 10.35
N LYS A 246 10.84 8.03 10.84
CA LYS A 246 10.19 9.27 10.35
C LYS A 246 10.99 10.52 10.67
N ASP A 247 11.59 10.59 11.85
CA ASP A 247 12.40 11.72 12.26
C ASP A 247 13.69 11.85 11.41
N TYR A 248 14.20 10.73 10.88
CA TYR A 248 15.30 10.71 9.92
C TYR A 248 14.89 10.99 8.47
N GLY A 249 13.59 11.24 8.22
CA GLY A 249 13.09 11.69 6.92
C GLY A 249 12.64 10.56 5.99
N ALA A 250 12.61 9.33 6.48
CA ALA A 250 11.96 8.21 5.79
C ALA A 250 10.51 8.03 6.22
N LYS A 251 9.77 7.15 5.54
CA LYS A 251 8.41 6.73 5.92
C LYS A 251 8.49 5.36 6.58
N ASP A 252 7.69 5.15 7.60
CA ASP A 252 7.48 3.86 8.23
C ASP A 252 5.98 3.65 8.46
N PHE A 253 5.48 2.55 7.93
CA PHE A 253 4.17 2.03 8.23
C PHE A 253 4.35 0.72 9.02
N PHE A 254 4.21 0.81 10.35
CA PHE A 254 4.20 -0.38 11.20
C PHE A 254 2.83 -1.03 11.17
N SER A 255 2.81 -2.35 10.94
CA SER A 255 1.62 -3.20 11.03
C SER A 255 1.89 -4.34 12.01
N ASP A 256 0.97 -4.57 12.95
CA ASP A 256 0.94 -5.73 13.84
C ASP A 256 0.20 -6.93 13.22
N ARG A 257 -0.43 -6.74 12.05
CA ARG A 257 -1.23 -7.73 11.31
C ARG A 257 -0.86 -7.76 9.83
N ALA A 258 0.43 -7.65 9.54
CA ALA A 258 0.90 -7.81 8.16
C ALA A 258 0.65 -9.24 7.64
N THR A 259 0.72 -9.42 6.34
CA THR A 259 0.73 -10.75 5.70
C THR A 259 2.05 -10.98 4.98
N LEU A 260 2.36 -12.25 4.71
CA LEU A 260 3.54 -12.59 3.89
C LEU A 260 3.40 -12.04 2.48
N GLU A 261 2.19 -12.00 1.96
CA GLU A 261 1.87 -11.46 0.64
C GLU A 261 2.15 -9.95 0.59
N GLU A 262 1.67 -9.17 1.57
CA GLU A 262 1.97 -7.73 1.68
C GLU A 262 3.47 -7.47 1.76
N LEU A 263 4.19 -8.29 2.55
CA LEU A 263 5.64 -8.17 2.69
C LEU A 263 6.36 -8.47 1.36
N GLN A 264 5.95 -9.52 0.65
CA GLN A 264 6.53 -9.87 -0.65
C GLN A 264 6.25 -8.80 -1.71
N ASP A 265 5.04 -8.23 -1.75
CA ASP A 265 4.69 -7.13 -2.67
C ASP A 265 5.54 -5.90 -2.40
N TRP A 266 5.75 -5.56 -1.12
CA TRP A 266 6.61 -4.45 -0.70
C TRP A 266 8.07 -4.63 -1.16
N LEU A 267 8.62 -5.83 -0.95
CA LEU A 267 9.96 -6.18 -1.38
C LEU A 267 10.09 -6.20 -2.91
N ALA A 268 9.05 -6.62 -3.63
CA ALA A 268 9.02 -6.62 -5.10
C ALA A 268 9.08 -5.22 -5.70
N GLU A 269 8.69 -4.20 -4.93
CA GLU A 269 8.86 -2.79 -5.29
C GLU A 269 10.25 -2.22 -4.95
N GLY A 270 11.17 -3.04 -4.48
CA GLY A 270 12.54 -2.63 -4.13
C GLY A 270 12.65 -1.95 -2.76
N LYS A 271 11.64 -2.06 -1.91
CA LYS A 271 11.57 -1.40 -0.62
C LYS A 271 11.91 -2.37 0.51
N PRO A 272 12.72 -1.97 1.52
CA PRO A 272 13.04 -2.83 2.66
C PRO A 272 11.91 -2.88 3.67
N ALA A 273 11.92 -3.95 4.46
CA ALA A 273 11.06 -4.10 5.62
C ALA A 273 11.86 -4.61 6.82
N VAL A 274 11.29 -4.46 8.02
CA VAL A 274 11.87 -5.02 9.25
C VAL A 274 10.82 -5.85 9.94
N LEU A 275 11.13 -7.12 10.22
CA LEU A 275 10.25 -8.02 10.94
C LEU A 275 10.66 -8.18 12.41
N HIS A 276 9.67 -8.51 13.25
CA HIS A 276 9.85 -8.89 14.63
C HIS A 276 9.56 -10.40 14.80
N GLY A 277 10.28 -11.06 15.70
CA GLY A 277 10.01 -12.47 16.00
C GLY A 277 10.66 -12.95 17.28
N TYR A 278 10.22 -14.11 17.76
CA TYR A 278 10.72 -14.77 18.97
C TYR A 278 11.89 -15.72 18.66
N PHE A 279 12.91 -15.20 17.96
CA PHE A 279 14.16 -15.93 17.71
C PHE A 279 15.01 -16.06 18.97
N THR A 280 14.80 -15.19 19.95
CA THR A 280 15.33 -15.23 21.30
C THR A 280 14.21 -15.13 22.32
N ALA A 281 14.49 -15.45 23.58
CA ALA A 281 13.51 -15.31 24.67
C ALA A 281 13.01 -13.88 24.90
N PHE A 282 13.78 -12.88 24.41
CA PHE A 282 13.47 -11.46 24.55
C PHE A 282 12.94 -10.81 23.26
N GLY A 283 12.67 -11.64 22.23
CA GLY A 283 12.37 -11.16 20.90
C GLY A 283 13.63 -10.81 20.09
N HIS A 284 13.44 -10.59 18.78
CA HIS A 284 14.50 -10.18 17.87
C HIS A 284 13.90 -9.40 16.69
N VAL A 285 14.70 -8.53 16.12
CA VAL A 285 14.29 -7.64 15.02
C VAL A 285 15.35 -7.70 13.93
N MET A 286 14.93 -7.88 12.67
CA MET A 286 15.85 -7.98 11.54
C MET A 286 15.25 -7.45 10.24
N PRO A 287 16.05 -6.87 9.32
CA PRO A 287 15.59 -6.50 7.98
C PRO A 287 15.26 -7.72 7.13
N VAL A 288 14.18 -7.60 6.35
CA VAL A 288 13.88 -8.48 5.23
C VAL A 288 14.38 -7.80 3.96
N VAL A 289 15.26 -8.48 3.24
CA VAL A 289 16.01 -7.96 2.09
C VAL A 289 15.71 -8.73 0.80
N GLY A 290 14.72 -9.60 0.84
CA GLY A 290 14.27 -10.37 -0.31
C GLY A 290 13.45 -11.58 0.07
N TYR A 291 13.11 -12.38 -0.94
CA TYR A 291 12.42 -13.66 -0.80
C TYR A 291 12.65 -14.56 -2.01
N ASP A 292 12.39 -15.84 -1.85
CA ASP A 292 12.24 -16.82 -2.91
C ASP A 292 10.96 -17.67 -2.67
N GLU A 293 10.78 -18.75 -3.44
CA GLU A 293 9.60 -19.63 -3.33
C GLU A 293 9.46 -20.32 -1.98
N LYS A 294 10.52 -20.38 -1.16
CA LYS A 294 10.57 -21.14 0.10
C LYS A 294 10.95 -20.29 1.32
N ASN A 295 11.61 -19.16 1.11
CA ASN A 295 12.28 -18.41 2.16
C ASN A 295 12.04 -16.91 2.06
N LEU A 296 12.09 -16.21 3.20
CA LEU A 296 12.49 -14.81 3.24
C LEU A 296 14.03 -14.75 3.30
N LEU A 297 14.62 -13.79 2.61
CA LEU A 297 16.02 -13.43 2.75
C LEU A 297 16.14 -12.32 3.77
N VAL A 298 16.90 -12.54 4.82
CA VAL A 298 17.05 -11.58 5.93
C VAL A 298 18.51 -11.17 6.13
N HIS A 299 18.71 -10.00 6.70
CA HIS A 299 19.97 -9.63 7.34
C HIS A 299 19.79 -9.76 8.85
N ASP A 300 20.36 -10.78 9.44
CA ASP A 300 20.28 -10.99 10.88
C ASP A 300 21.46 -10.30 11.59
N PRO A 301 21.23 -9.22 12.34
CA PRO A 301 22.30 -8.47 12.97
C PRO A 301 23.02 -9.23 14.10
N TYR A 302 22.44 -10.36 14.56
CA TYR A 302 23.02 -11.16 15.65
C TYR A 302 23.81 -12.38 15.17
N GLY A 303 23.90 -12.60 13.84
CA GLY A 303 24.54 -13.77 13.24
C GLY A 303 23.52 -14.70 12.58
N GLU A 304 23.68 -16.02 12.66
CA GLU A 304 22.76 -16.98 12.06
C GLU A 304 22.03 -17.81 13.13
N TRP A 305 20.70 -17.86 13.00
CA TRP A 305 19.86 -18.63 13.93
C TRP A 305 19.74 -20.09 13.52
N PHE A 306 19.87 -21.00 14.52
CA PHE A 306 19.64 -22.44 14.41
C PHE A 306 18.69 -22.90 15.51
N PRO A 307 18.06 -24.09 15.38
CA PRO A 307 17.25 -24.67 16.48
C PRO A 307 17.98 -24.83 17.79
N SER A 308 19.31 -24.95 17.73
CA SER A 308 20.20 -25.03 18.90
C SER A 308 20.60 -23.68 19.49
N GLY A 309 20.19 -22.58 18.87
CA GLY A 309 20.54 -21.22 19.26
C GLY A 309 21.34 -20.47 18.19
N TYR A 310 21.69 -19.22 18.48
CA TYR A 310 22.47 -18.38 17.57
C TYR A 310 23.94 -18.80 17.45
N ARG A 311 24.45 -18.74 16.22
CA ARG A 311 25.88 -18.72 15.91
C ARG A 311 26.26 -17.27 15.58
N THR A 312 26.69 -16.55 16.61
CA THR A 312 27.04 -15.13 16.54
C THR A 312 28.39 -14.88 15.85
N ASP A 313 29.15 -15.94 15.62
CA ASP A 313 30.42 -15.95 14.86
C ASP A 313 30.19 -16.09 13.33
N LEU A 314 28.96 -16.33 12.88
CA LEU A 314 28.61 -16.41 11.47
C LEU A 314 28.07 -15.07 10.95
N ASN A 315 28.31 -14.86 9.64
CA ASN A 315 27.79 -13.66 8.96
C ASN A 315 26.28 -13.78 8.74
N GLY A 316 25.52 -12.80 9.22
CA GLY A 316 24.06 -12.75 9.12
C GLY A 316 23.49 -12.17 7.82
N ALA A 317 24.32 -11.91 6.79
CA ALA A 317 23.86 -11.29 5.56
C ALA A 317 23.16 -12.28 4.62
N TYR A 318 21.98 -11.89 4.11
CA TYR A 318 21.19 -12.63 3.10
C TYR A 318 20.88 -14.09 3.52
N LEU A 319 20.58 -14.31 4.78
CA LEU A 319 20.23 -15.65 5.27
C LEU A 319 18.84 -16.08 4.79
N PRO A 320 18.69 -17.32 4.27
CA PRO A 320 17.39 -17.86 3.86
C PRO A 320 16.65 -18.43 5.07
N TYR A 321 15.71 -17.69 5.64
CA TYR A 321 14.83 -18.17 6.70
C TYR A 321 13.51 -18.67 6.11
N SER A 322 13.24 -19.98 6.25
CA SER A 322 12.08 -20.63 5.63
C SER A 322 10.75 -20.01 6.11
N TYR A 323 9.73 -19.99 5.23
CA TYR A 323 8.39 -19.54 5.63
C TYR A 323 7.82 -20.31 6.82
N ASN A 324 8.20 -21.60 6.99
CA ASN A 324 7.79 -22.38 8.14
C ASN A 324 8.45 -21.86 9.43
N LEU A 325 9.72 -21.49 9.38
CA LEU A 325 10.40 -20.84 10.51
C LEU A 325 9.73 -19.50 10.82
N ILE A 326 9.52 -18.65 9.83
CA ILE A 326 8.88 -17.34 10.01
C ILE A 326 7.49 -17.47 10.64
N ARG A 327 6.63 -18.36 10.12
CA ARG A 327 5.30 -18.58 10.72
C ARG A 327 5.38 -19.02 12.18
N ARG A 328 6.33 -19.89 12.52
CA ARG A 328 6.49 -20.40 13.88
C ARG A 328 6.98 -19.35 14.86
N VAL A 329 7.92 -18.48 14.46
CA VAL A 329 8.60 -17.56 15.39
C VAL A 329 8.13 -16.11 15.29
N CYS A 330 7.53 -15.72 14.15
CA CYS A 330 7.02 -14.35 13.94
C CYS A 330 5.49 -14.26 13.98
N MET A 331 4.78 -15.39 13.94
CA MET A 331 3.31 -15.44 13.90
C MET A 331 2.71 -16.47 14.87
N PRO A 332 3.28 -16.69 16.08
CA PRO A 332 2.82 -17.78 16.95
C PRO A 332 1.41 -17.57 17.48
N ASP A 333 0.94 -16.34 17.55
CA ASP A 333 -0.37 -15.89 18.04
C ASP A 333 -1.29 -15.37 16.92
N GLY A 334 -0.84 -15.48 15.65
CA GLY A 334 -1.57 -14.99 14.47
C GLY A 334 -1.26 -13.55 14.11
N ASP A 335 -0.57 -12.79 14.94
CA ASP A 335 -0.07 -11.45 14.62
C ASP A 335 1.26 -11.54 13.85
N PHE A 336 1.47 -10.65 12.88
CA PHE A 336 2.74 -10.53 12.17
C PHE A 336 3.20 -9.07 12.17
N TRP A 337 4.26 -8.79 12.91
CA TRP A 337 4.77 -7.45 13.16
C TRP A 337 5.84 -7.07 12.14
N VAL A 338 5.52 -6.09 11.31
CA VAL A 338 6.39 -5.65 10.22
C VAL A 338 6.39 -4.13 10.12
N HIS A 339 7.59 -3.54 10.00
CA HIS A 339 7.80 -2.17 9.55
C HIS A 339 8.00 -2.16 8.04
N PHE A 340 7.19 -1.42 7.33
CA PHE A 340 7.30 -1.17 5.89
C PHE A 340 7.97 0.19 5.68
N ILE A 341 9.27 0.18 5.30
CA ILE A 341 10.10 1.39 5.29
C ILE A 341 10.34 1.85 3.86
N SER A 342 10.20 3.15 3.59
CA SER A 342 10.43 3.77 2.28
C SER A 342 10.84 5.25 2.40
N THR A 343 11.20 5.86 1.28
CA THR A 343 11.40 7.31 1.12
C THR A 343 10.10 8.04 0.78
#